data_7db511f8e6b5bbcc15c1068ec5362a1d
#
_entry.id   7db511f8e6b5bbcc15c1068ec5362a1d
#
_cell.length_a   1.000
_cell.length_b   1.000
_cell.length_c   1.000
_cell.angle_alpha   90.00
_cell.angle_beta   90.00
_cell.angle_gamma   90.00
#
_symmetry.space_group_name_H-M   'P 1'
#
loop_
_entity.id
_entity.type
_entity.pdbx_description
1 polymer ?
#
loop_
_entity_poly.entity_id
_entity_poly.type
_entity_poly.pdbx_seq_one_letter_code
_entity_poly.pdbx_strand_id
1 'polypeptide(L)'
;MHLFPNYKTVSAPIGGRMYTLYVADDFEKRKKGLANIPFIPRNEGMLFKYDEPVCHAYTMEETQFPLRIMFFDADFNEVGAFNAKAHQKEEVRPQSDFMYVIEILGR
;
A
#
# COMPACT_ATOMS: atom_id res chain seq x y z
N MET A 1 3.45 -14.82 -14.52
CA MET A 1 2.13 -14.84 -13.86
C MET A 1 1.73 -13.45 -13.41
N HIS A 2 0.52 -13.06 -13.69
CA HIS A 2 -0.01 -11.77 -13.30
C HIS A 2 -0.67 -11.89 -11.92
N LEU A 3 -0.12 -11.22 -10.93
CA LEU A 3 -0.68 -11.26 -9.57
C LEU A 3 -1.97 -10.43 -9.47
N PHE A 4 -2.09 -9.40 -10.31
CA PHE A 4 -3.20 -8.45 -10.24
C PHE A 4 -3.76 -8.17 -11.64
N PRO A 5 -4.43 -9.17 -12.27
CA PRO A 5 -4.78 -9.06 -13.70
C PRO A 5 -5.82 -7.98 -14.03
N ASN A 6 -6.63 -7.56 -13.06
CA ASN A 6 -7.69 -6.59 -13.29
C ASN A 6 -7.38 -5.21 -12.70
N TYR A 7 -6.12 -4.95 -12.40
CA TYR A 7 -5.72 -3.68 -11.81
C TYR A 7 -5.08 -2.77 -12.86
N LYS A 8 -5.42 -1.50 -12.80
CA LYS A 8 -4.66 -0.48 -13.51
C LYS A 8 -3.30 -0.32 -12.84
N THR A 9 -2.33 0.20 -13.57
CA THR A 9 -1.00 0.46 -13.00
C THR A 9 -0.60 1.91 -13.26
N VAL A 10 0.22 2.42 -12.34
CA VAL A 10 0.88 3.72 -12.51
C VAL A 10 2.35 3.54 -12.18
N SER A 11 3.20 4.39 -12.75
CA SER A 11 4.62 4.42 -12.43
C SER A 11 4.89 5.58 -11.47
N ALA A 12 5.69 5.35 -10.45
CA ALA A 12 6.00 6.37 -9.46
C ALA A 12 7.44 6.27 -8.99
N PRO A 13 8.15 7.42 -8.89
CA PRO A 13 9.50 7.41 -8.31
C PRO A 13 9.39 7.44 -6.78
N ILE A 14 10.06 6.51 -6.14
CA ILE A 14 10.10 6.43 -4.67
C ILE A 14 11.53 6.15 -4.26
N GLY A 15 12.13 7.06 -3.50
CA GLY A 15 13.49 6.88 -3.01
C GLY A 15 14.53 6.67 -4.11
N GLY A 16 14.36 7.35 -5.25
CA GLY A 16 15.31 7.27 -6.36
C GLY A 16 15.13 6.04 -7.26
N ARG A 17 14.09 5.26 -7.02
CA ARG A 17 13.78 4.06 -7.82
C ARG A 17 12.39 4.18 -8.42
N MET A 18 12.21 3.73 -9.65
CA MET A 18 10.90 3.74 -10.30
C MET A 18 10.13 2.47 -9.91
N TYR A 19 8.90 2.64 -9.44
CA TYR A 19 8.02 1.54 -9.09
C TYR A 19 6.82 1.48 -10.01
N THR A 20 6.34 0.27 -10.27
CA THR A 20 5.04 0.03 -10.88
C THR A 20 4.07 -0.27 -9.77
N LEU A 21 3.02 0.55 -9.65
CA LEU A 21 2.04 0.40 -8.58
C LEU A 21 0.70 -0.07 -9.15
N TYR A 22 0.17 -1.14 -8.61
CA TYR A 22 -1.18 -1.62 -8.93
C TYR A 22 -2.18 -0.77 -8.16
N VAL A 23 -3.20 -0.25 -8.86
CA VAL A 23 -4.14 0.71 -8.28
C VAL A 23 -5.34 -0.02 -7.68
N ALA A 24 -5.49 0.09 -6.36
CA ALA A 24 -6.63 -0.44 -5.62
C ALA A 24 -7.58 0.74 -5.34
N ASP A 25 -8.55 0.93 -6.24
CA ASP A 25 -9.43 2.10 -6.22
C ASP A 25 -10.91 1.75 -6.00
N ASP A 26 -11.21 0.51 -5.64
CA ASP A 26 -12.54 0.13 -5.23
C ASP A 26 -12.47 -0.65 -3.91
N PHE A 27 -13.62 -0.86 -3.28
CA PHE A 27 -13.69 -1.49 -1.97
C PHE A 27 -13.03 -2.87 -1.94
N GLU A 28 -13.32 -3.70 -2.92
CA GLU A 28 -12.81 -5.08 -2.95
C GLU A 28 -11.30 -5.11 -3.10
N LYS A 29 -10.75 -4.29 -4.01
CA LYS A 29 -9.31 -4.23 -4.22
C LYS A 29 -8.59 -3.68 -2.98
N ARG A 30 -9.13 -2.63 -2.35
CA ARG A 30 -8.53 -2.07 -1.14
C ARG A 30 -8.56 -3.07 0.01
N LYS A 31 -9.68 -3.79 0.16
CA LYS A 31 -9.82 -4.81 1.21
C LYS A 31 -8.81 -5.92 1.04
N LYS A 32 -8.60 -6.38 -0.18
CA LYS A 32 -7.67 -7.46 -0.47
C LYS A 32 -6.22 -7.02 -0.29
N GLY A 33 -5.88 -5.84 -0.77
CA GLY A 33 -4.52 -5.31 -0.68
C GLY A 33 -3.48 -6.32 -1.16
N LEU A 34 -2.43 -6.50 -0.37
CA LEU A 34 -1.36 -7.48 -0.63
C LEU A 34 -1.49 -8.73 0.24
N ALA A 35 -2.68 -8.97 0.77
CA ALA A 35 -2.91 -10.14 1.62
C ALA A 35 -2.86 -11.44 0.81
N ASN A 36 -2.32 -12.47 1.44
CA ASN A 36 -2.35 -13.86 0.93
C ASN A 36 -1.65 -14.07 -0.41
N ILE A 37 -0.73 -13.19 -0.81
CA ILE A 37 0.11 -13.43 -1.97
C ILE A 37 1.50 -13.85 -1.51
N PRO A 38 2.20 -14.72 -2.26
CA PRO A 38 3.46 -15.29 -1.79
C PRO A 38 4.63 -14.32 -1.85
N PHE A 39 4.61 -13.35 -2.79
CA PHE A 39 5.69 -12.39 -2.92
C PHE A 39 5.24 -11.22 -3.77
N ILE A 40 6.02 -10.13 -3.73
CA ILE A 40 5.87 -9.01 -4.65
C ILE A 40 7.26 -8.65 -5.17
N PRO A 41 7.40 -8.39 -6.47
CA PRO A 41 8.70 -7.98 -7.03
C PRO A 41 9.21 -6.69 -6.39
N ARG A 42 10.52 -6.55 -6.33
CA ARG A 42 11.19 -5.44 -5.65
C ARG A 42 10.77 -4.06 -6.15
N ASN A 43 10.45 -3.95 -7.44
CA ASN A 43 10.11 -2.67 -8.06
C ASN A 43 8.60 -2.51 -8.30
N GLU A 44 7.78 -3.30 -7.61
CA GLU A 44 6.33 -3.22 -7.70
C GLU A 44 5.71 -2.97 -6.33
N GLY A 45 4.50 -2.47 -6.34
CA GLY A 45 3.78 -2.21 -5.11
C GLY A 45 2.30 -1.95 -5.40
N MET A 46 1.62 -1.36 -4.43
CA MET A 46 0.20 -1.07 -4.57
C MET A 46 -0.10 0.35 -4.12
N LEU A 47 -0.94 1.02 -4.89
CA LEU A 47 -1.46 2.34 -4.56
C LEU A 47 -2.94 2.20 -4.23
N PHE A 48 -3.30 2.50 -2.98
CA PHE A 48 -4.68 2.52 -2.54
C PHE A 48 -5.21 3.92 -2.73
N LYS A 49 -6.37 4.05 -3.38
CA LYS A 49 -7.02 5.34 -3.61
C LYS A 49 -8.40 5.32 -2.98
N TYR A 50 -8.71 6.36 -2.23
CA TYR A 50 -10.02 6.58 -1.64
C TYR A 50 -10.67 7.77 -2.30
N ASP A 51 -12.02 7.77 -2.33
CA ASP A 51 -12.78 8.86 -2.96
C ASP A 51 -12.85 10.09 -2.07
N GLU A 52 -12.58 9.93 -0.78
CA GLU A 52 -12.58 11.01 0.20
C GLU A 52 -11.59 10.69 1.30
N PRO A 53 -11.20 11.68 2.12
CA PRO A 53 -10.28 11.40 3.22
C PRO A 53 -10.86 10.39 4.19
N VAL A 54 -10.02 9.47 4.65
CA VAL A 54 -10.38 8.42 5.59
C VAL A 54 -9.36 8.37 6.73
N CYS A 55 -9.75 7.73 7.82
CA CYS A 55 -8.89 7.56 8.99
C CYS A 55 -9.12 6.17 9.58
N HIS A 56 -8.49 5.15 8.98
CA HIS A 56 -8.54 3.80 9.51
C HIS A 56 -7.17 3.12 9.42
N ALA A 57 -7.06 1.98 10.10
CA ALA A 57 -5.80 1.27 10.23
C ALA A 57 -5.63 0.26 9.10
N TYR A 58 -4.37 -0.06 8.84
CA TYR A 58 -3.99 -1.13 7.91
C TYR A 58 -3.42 -2.28 8.73
N THR A 59 -3.78 -3.50 8.34
CA THR A 59 -3.34 -4.71 9.02
C THR A 59 -2.32 -5.47 8.18
N MET A 60 -1.41 -6.16 8.86
CA MET A 60 -0.41 -7.02 8.24
C MET A 60 -0.68 -8.51 8.51
N GLU A 61 -1.80 -8.86 9.14
CA GLU A 61 -2.01 -10.23 9.61
C GLU A 61 -1.90 -11.27 8.51
N GLU A 62 -2.37 -10.95 7.32
CA GLU A 62 -2.36 -11.87 6.18
C GLU A 62 -1.32 -11.49 5.12
N THR A 63 -0.40 -10.60 5.45
CA THR A 63 0.67 -10.19 4.54
C THR A 63 1.95 -10.97 4.86
N GLN A 64 2.49 -11.65 3.86
CA GLN A 64 3.53 -12.66 4.06
C GLN A 64 4.96 -12.14 3.97
N PHE A 65 5.13 -10.83 3.78
CA PHE A 65 6.45 -10.20 3.67
C PHE A 65 6.39 -8.79 4.27
N PRO A 66 7.55 -8.25 4.66
CA PRO A 66 7.54 -6.91 5.25
C PRO A 66 7.18 -5.85 4.22
N LEU A 67 6.55 -4.78 4.69
CA LEU A 67 6.14 -3.68 3.83
C LEU A 67 6.63 -2.34 4.40
N ARG A 68 6.90 -1.41 3.50
CA ARG A 68 6.93 -0.01 3.83
C ARG A 68 5.58 0.56 3.41
N ILE A 69 4.86 1.14 4.37
CA ILE A 69 3.52 1.67 4.15
C ILE A 69 3.57 3.17 4.32
N MET A 70 3.20 3.91 3.26
CA MET A 70 3.28 5.37 3.23
C MET A 70 1.89 5.93 2.99
N PHE A 71 1.49 6.88 3.83
CA PHE A 71 0.16 7.51 3.78
C PHE A 71 0.29 8.94 3.30
N PHE A 72 -0.65 9.37 2.45
CA PHE A 72 -0.63 10.70 1.84
C PHE A 72 -2.02 11.33 1.93
N ASP A 73 -2.06 12.65 2.11
CA ASP A 73 -3.31 13.39 2.14
C ASP A 73 -3.83 13.65 0.71
N ALA A 74 -4.91 14.44 0.61
CA ALA A 74 -5.54 14.74 -0.68
C ALA A 74 -4.62 15.51 -1.63
N ASP A 75 -3.64 16.23 -1.11
CA ASP A 75 -2.68 16.97 -1.90
C ASP A 75 -1.39 16.19 -2.14
N PHE A 76 -1.39 14.92 -1.78
CA PHE A 76 -0.27 14.01 -1.90
C PHE A 76 0.93 14.40 -1.02
N ASN A 77 0.66 15.04 0.11
CA ASN A 77 1.67 15.26 1.14
C ASN A 77 1.72 14.05 2.06
N GLU A 78 2.92 13.59 2.38
CA GLU A 78 3.07 12.41 3.24
C GLU A 78 2.65 12.76 4.68
N VAL A 79 1.75 11.97 5.24
CA VAL A 79 1.25 12.16 6.61
C VAL A 79 1.64 11.02 7.54
N GLY A 80 2.34 10.02 7.05
CA GLY A 80 2.86 8.93 7.86
C GLY A 80 3.59 7.91 7.02
N ALA A 81 4.60 7.28 7.59
CA ALA A 81 5.35 6.21 6.93
C ALA A 81 5.79 5.20 7.98
N PHE A 82 5.61 3.92 7.69
CA PHE A 82 5.85 2.85 8.65
C PHE A 82 6.56 1.68 7.99
N ASN A 83 7.44 1.04 8.72
CA ASN A 83 8.03 -0.23 8.34
C ASN A 83 7.31 -1.31 9.14
N ALA A 84 6.62 -2.20 8.46
CA ALA A 84 5.81 -3.22 9.08
C ALA A 84 6.37 -4.61 8.78
N LYS A 85 6.33 -5.50 9.75
CA LYS A 85 6.84 -6.86 9.60
C LYS A 85 5.76 -7.77 9.03
N ALA A 86 6.18 -8.83 8.35
CA ALA A 86 5.24 -9.87 7.91
C ALA A 86 4.42 -10.37 9.10
N HIS A 87 3.12 -10.50 8.89
CA HIS A 87 2.17 -11.03 9.90
C HIS A 87 2.14 -10.26 11.22
N GLN A 88 2.60 -9.01 11.21
CA GLN A 88 2.60 -8.16 12.40
C GLN A 88 1.19 -8.01 12.95
N LYS A 89 1.03 -8.14 14.28
CA LYS A 89 -0.28 -8.00 14.92
C LYS A 89 -0.70 -6.56 15.07
N GLU A 90 0.26 -5.67 15.32
CA GLU A 90 -0.02 -4.25 15.49
C GLU A 90 -0.46 -3.64 14.17
N GLU A 91 -1.59 -2.96 14.21
CA GLU A 91 -2.06 -2.23 13.06
C GLU A 91 -1.26 -0.95 12.84
N VAL A 92 -1.29 -0.46 11.61
CA VAL A 92 -0.55 0.74 11.20
C VAL A 92 -1.57 1.81 10.82
N ARG A 93 -1.43 3.00 11.41
CA ARG A 93 -2.33 4.11 11.14
C ARG A 93 -1.62 5.45 11.39
N PRO A 94 -1.72 6.41 10.43
CA PRO A 94 -1.20 7.75 10.68
C PRO A 94 -2.11 8.52 11.63
N GLN A 95 -1.63 9.66 12.13
CA GLN A 95 -2.42 10.49 13.04
C GLN A 95 -3.36 11.44 12.29
N SER A 96 -3.20 11.58 10.99
CA SER A 96 -4.01 12.46 10.16
C SER A 96 -4.83 11.66 9.17
N ASP A 97 -5.91 12.24 8.66
CA ASP A 97 -6.67 11.66 7.57
C ASP A 97 -5.80 11.52 6.33
N PHE A 98 -6.12 10.53 5.50
CA PHE A 98 -5.37 10.27 4.27
C PHE A 98 -6.33 9.90 3.14
N MET A 99 -5.87 10.03 1.90
CA MET A 99 -6.60 9.60 0.71
C MET A 99 -5.85 8.58 -0.11
N TYR A 100 -4.53 8.51 0.04
CA TYR A 100 -3.70 7.59 -0.74
C TYR A 100 -2.76 6.83 0.18
N VAL A 101 -2.54 5.57 -0.14
CA VAL A 101 -1.58 4.73 0.59
C VAL A 101 -0.73 3.99 -0.43
N ILE A 102 0.58 4.01 -0.24
CA ILE A 102 1.50 3.25 -1.09
C ILE A 102 2.16 2.17 -0.23
N GLU A 103 2.07 0.93 -0.69
CA GLU A 103 2.74 -0.19 -0.06
C GLU A 103 3.76 -0.77 -1.03
N ILE A 104 5.01 -0.86 -0.57
CA ILE A 104 6.11 -1.47 -1.32
C ILE A 104 6.84 -2.44 -0.42
N LEU A 105 7.62 -3.34 -1.03
CA LEU A 105 8.37 -4.33 -0.27
C LEU A 105 9.31 -3.62 0.71
N GLY A 106 9.25 -4.04 1.97
CA GLY A 106 10.12 -3.54 3.03
C GLY A 106 11.41 -4.34 3.12
N ARG A 107 12.14 -4.11 4.21
CA ARG A 107 13.41 -4.79 4.47
C ARG A 107 13.30 -5.75 5.64
#